data_d90bd19335eb50f4a4776b65556d4cd5
#
_entry.id   d90bd19335eb50f4a4776b65556d4cd5
#
_cell.length_a   1.000
_cell.length_b   1.000
_cell.length_c   1.000
_cell.angle_alpha   90.00
_cell.angle_beta   90.00
_cell.angle_gamma   90.00
#
_symmetry.space_group_name_H-M   'P 1'
#
loop_
_entity.id
_entity.type
_entity.pdbx_description
1 polymer ?
#
loop_
_entity_poly.entity_id
_entity_poly.type
_entity_poly.pdbx_seq_one_letter_code
_entity_poly.pdbx_strand_id
1 'polypeptide(L)'
;MRKHILKTLFLLLLFGAGGCILSLHSPFRPEDLQFDSALVGKWLGQDMVWTFTALDKKNGRYILKTELQEQPPGEFNASLGVINSRQFLEILPTRPDAIHVKTFLGGHFVPMRSFWKVTLAGDALTLTPLSWEWLEDMLKQGKITLAREKTADGLCFLTATTEELRQFLVEFGGDNGAFPVEGAE
;
A
#
# COMPACT_ATOMS: atom_id res chain seq x y z
N MET A 1 1.29 25.26 -24.78
CA MET A 1 2.35 24.31 -24.36
C MET A 1 2.08 23.93 -22.89
N ARG A 2 1.51 22.74 -22.65
CA ARG A 2 1.35 22.19 -21.29
C ARG A 2 2.75 21.80 -20.80
N LYS A 3 3.27 22.49 -19.80
CA LYS A 3 4.46 22.08 -19.07
C LYS A 3 4.10 20.76 -18.35
N HIS A 4 4.63 19.66 -18.83
CA HIS A 4 4.62 18.41 -18.08
C HIS A 4 5.55 18.61 -16.88
N ILE A 5 4.98 18.88 -15.72
CA ILE A 5 5.73 18.92 -14.46
C ILE A 5 6.13 17.46 -14.19
N LEU A 6 7.42 17.20 -14.27
CA LEU A 6 8.00 15.90 -13.94
C LEU A 6 7.95 15.75 -12.42
N LYS A 7 7.19 14.76 -11.94
CA LYS A 7 7.05 14.47 -10.51
C LYS A 7 8.01 13.34 -10.14
N THR A 8 8.68 13.47 -9.01
CA THR A 8 9.65 12.49 -8.51
C THR A 8 8.98 11.56 -7.50
N LEU A 9 9.08 10.26 -7.73
CA LEU A 9 8.67 9.22 -6.80
C LEU A 9 9.88 8.76 -6.01
N PHE A 10 9.87 9.01 -4.71
CA PHE A 10 10.82 8.40 -3.79
C PHE A 10 10.18 7.12 -3.24
N LEU A 11 10.42 6.01 -3.92
CA LEU A 11 10.01 4.70 -3.43
C LEU A 11 11.20 4.08 -2.72
N LEU A 12 11.06 4.03 -1.41
CA LEU A 12 11.98 3.30 -0.55
C LEU A 12 11.70 1.81 -0.72
N LEU A 13 12.39 1.17 -1.64
CA LEU A 13 12.46 -0.28 -1.69
C LEU A 13 13.58 -0.73 -0.74
N LEU A 14 13.26 -0.87 0.53
CA LEU A 14 14.02 -1.74 1.40
C LEU A 14 13.82 -3.19 0.90
N PHE A 15 14.66 -3.62 -0.04
CA PHE A 15 14.90 -5.04 -0.32
C PHE A 15 15.73 -5.65 0.83
N GLY A 16 15.23 -5.54 2.05
CA GLY A 16 15.48 -6.54 3.06
C GLY A 16 14.60 -7.75 2.71
N ALA A 17 14.98 -8.95 3.06
CA ALA A 17 14.32 -10.23 2.75
C ALA A 17 12.86 -10.38 3.28
N GLY A 18 12.18 -9.28 3.59
CA GLY A 18 10.78 -9.17 4.01
C GLY A 18 9.96 -8.50 2.93
N GLY A 19 9.18 -9.26 2.16
CA GLY A 19 8.23 -8.74 1.18
C GLY A 19 7.22 -7.77 1.81
N CYS A 20 6.52 -6.99 0.97
CA CYS A 20 5.42 -6.14 1.44
C CYS A 20 4.44 -6.94 2.30
N ILE A 21 4.07 -6.42 3.46
CA ILE A 21 3.05 -7.04 4.30
C ILE A 21 1.71 -6.97 3.57
N LEU A 22 1.15 -8.13 3.30
CA LEU A 22 -0.15 -8.26 2.67
C LEU A 22 -1.25 -8.38 3.72
N SER A 23 -2.48 -7.99 3.36
CA SER A 23 -3.65 -8.11 4.22
C SER A 23 -4.87 -8.58 3.43
N LEU A 24 -5.71 -9.39 4.08
CA LEU A 24 -7.01 -9.79 3.53
C LEU A 24 -8.04 -8.66 3.61
N HIS A 25 -7.97 -7.83 4.64
CA HIS A 25 -8.94 -6.76 4.90
C HIS A 25 -8.33 -5.38 4.66
N SER A 26 -9.18 -4.42 4.27
CA SER A 26 -8.82 -3.01 4.18
C SER A 26 -8.64 -2.42 5.59
N PRO A 27 -7.64 -1.54 5.80
CA PRO A 27 -7.57 -0.77 7.03
C PRO A 27 -8.58 0.39 7.07
N PHE A 28 -9.28 0.66 5.96
CA PHE A 28 -10.15 1.82 5.81
C PHE A 28 -11.62 1.47 5.95
N ARG A 29 -12.34 2.33 6.69
CA ARG A 29 -13.78 2.49 6.59
C ARG A 29 -14.11 3.47 5.44
N PRO A 30 -15.35 3.49 4.93
CA PRO A 30 -15.75 4.44 3.88
C PRO A 30 -15.48 5.91 4.24
N GLU A 31 -15.64 6.29 5.51
CA GLU A 31 -15.40 7.65 6.01
C GLU A 31 -13.93 8.05 6.12
N ASP A 32 -13.01 7.09 6.15
CA ASP A 32 -11.57 7.36 6.16
C ASP A 32 -11.06 7.74 4.76
N LEU A 33 -11.82 7.40 3.70
CA LEU A 33 -11.39 7.58 2.32
C LEU A 33 -11.44 9.06 1.90
N GLN A 34 -10.33 9.53 1.31
CA GLN A 34 -10.18 10.92 0.89
C GLN A 34 -9.48 11.04 -0.46
N PHE A 35 -10.01 11.88 -1.34
CA PHE A 35 -9.35 12.16 -2.62
C PHE A 35 -8.35 13.31 -2.48
N ASP A 36 -7.13 13.09 -2.93
CA ASP A 36 -6.11 14.13 -3.09
C ASP A 36 -5.71 14.23 -4.57
N SER A 37 -5.96 15.38 -5.18
CA SER A 37 -5.60 15.62 -6.58
C SER A 37 -4.08 15.70 -6.79
N ALA A 38 -3.29 15.95 -5.75
CA ALA A 38 -1.84 16.00 -5.82
C ALA A 38 -1.23 14.62 -6.12
N LEU A 39 -1.92 13.53 -5.72
CA LEU A 39 -1.48 12.17 -6.02
C LEU A 39 -1.63 11.84 -7.52
N VAL A 40 -2.57 12.48 -8.23
CA VAL A 40 -2.83 12.19 -9.65
C VAL A 40 -1.65 12.59 -10.53
N GLY A 41 -1.20 11.69 -11.36
CA GLY A 41 -0.11 11.92 -12.32
C GLY A 41 0.90 10.81 -12.39
N LYS A 42 2.02 11.10 -13.04
CA LYS A 42 3.12 10.16 -13.26
C LYS A 42 4.24 10.47 -12.27
N TRP A 43 4.65 9.47 -11.52
CA TRP A 43 5.69 9.52 -10.53
C TRP A 43 6.85 8.63 -10.96
N LEU A 44 8.06 9.19 -11.00
CA LEU A 44 9.26 8.51 -11.46
C LEU A 44 10.13 8.15 -10.27
N GLY A 45 10.38 6.85 -10.07
CA GLY A 45 11.40 6.31 -9.18
C GLY A 45 12.64 5.88 -9.96
N GLN A 46 13.60 5.26 -9.29
CA GLN A 46 14.87 4.85 -9.88
C GLN A 46 14.66 3.79 -10.98
N ASP A 47 13.87 2.74 -10.70
CA ASP A 47 13.64 1.61 -11.62
C ASP A 47 12.15 1.38 -11.89
N MET A 48 11.30 2.37 -11.58
CA MET A 48 9.87 2.23 -11.67
C MET A 48 9.17 3.52 -12.02
N VAL A 49 8.00 3.36 -12.61
CA VAL A 49 7.07 4.44 -12.89
C VAL A 49 5.72 4.07 -12.31
N TRP A 50 5.15 4.97 -11.52
CA TRP A 50 3.81 4.84 -11.00
C TRP A 50 2.91 5.91 -11.59
N THR A 51 1.79 5.51 -12.17
CA THR A 51 0.82 6.44 -12.77
C THR A 51 -0.51 6.31 -12.06
N PHE A 52 -0.91 7.35 -11.34
CA PHE A 52 -2.21 7.44 -10.69
C PHE A 52 -3.20 8.20 -11.56
N THR A 53 -4.35 7.58 -11.83
CA THR A 53 -5.49 8.19 -12.53
C THR A 53 -6.69 8.18 -11.59
N ALA A 54 -7.39 9.31 -11.48
CA ALA A 54 -8.58 9.40 -10.64
C ALA A 54 -9.67 8.45 -11.18
N LEU A 55 -10.20 7.57 -10.33
CA LEU A 55 -11.31 6.68 -10.65
C LEU A 55 -12.62 7.18 -10.03
N ASP A 56 -12.62 7.45 -8.74
CA ASP A 56 -13.77 7.95 -8.00
C ASP A 56 -13.30 8.99 -6.97
N LYS A 57 -13.50 10.25 -7.32
CA LYS A 57 -13.08 11.37 -6.48
C LYS A 57 -13.87 11.46 -5.17
N LYS A 58 -15.13 11.01 -5.16
CA LYS A 58 -15.96 11.05 -3.95
C LYS A 58 -15.43 10.10 -2.88
N ASN A 59 -14.91 8.95 -3.30
CA ASN A 59 -14.48 7.87 -2.43
C ASN A 59 -12.95 7.67 -2.42
N GLY A 60 -12.16 8.68 -2.80
CA GLY A 60 -10.69 8.64 -2.72
C GLY A 60 -10.04 7.48 -3.50
N ARG A 61 -10.63 7.11 -4.67
CA ARG A 61 -10.17 5.93 -5.41
C ARG A 61 -9.46 6.32 -6.70
N TYR A 62 -8.44 5.51 -7.04
CA TYR A 62 -7.58 5.70 -8.21
C TYR A 62 -7.35 4.36 -8.91
N ILE A 63 -7.01 4.44 -10.20
CA ILE A 63 -6.30 3.36 -10.90
C ILE A 63 -4.82 3.68 -10.81
N LEU A 64 -4.05 2.74 -10.32
CA LEU A 64 -2.59 2.78 -10.30
C LEU A 64 -2.06 1.84 -11.37
N LYS A 65 -1.25 2.36 -12.28
CA LYS A 65 -0.43 1.56 -13.19
C LYS A 65 1.02 1.63 -12.77
N THR A 66 1.68 0.48 -12.73
CA THR A 66 3.10 0.38 -12.41
C THR A 66 3.87 -0.18 -13.60
N GLU A 67 4.98 0.46 -13.93
CA GLU A 67 5.95 0.00 -14.91
C GLU A 67 7.27 -0.17 -14.16
N LEU A 68 7.75 -1.40 -14.01
CA LEU A 68 9.03 -1.73 -13.41
C LEU A 68 9.93 -2.32 -14.46
N GLN A 69 11.24 -2.05 -14.36
CA GLN A 69 12.18 -2.67 -15.27
C GLN A 69 12.12 -4.19 -15.12
N GLU A 70 12.16 -4.88 -16.26
CA GLU A 70 12.18 -6.36 -16.35
C GLU A 70 10.94 -7.09 -15.77
N GLN A 71 9.87 -6.36 -15.44
CA GLN A 71 8.63 -6.96 -14.97
C GLN A 71 7.44 -6.55 -15.86
N PRO A 72 6.42 -7.41 -15.99
CA PRO A 72 5.19 -7.00 -16.66
C PRO A 72 4.54 -5.82 -15.95
N PRO A 73 3.94 -4.87 -16.70
CA PRO A 73 3.21 -3.76 -16.09
C PRO A 73 2.06 -4.28 -15.22
N GLY A 74 1.89 -3.67 -14.05
CA GLY A 74 0.81 -3.97 -13.13
C GLY A 74 -0.31 -2.93 -13.20
N GLU A 75 -1.56 -3.37 -12.97
CA GLU A 75 -2.69 -2.48 -12.77
C GLU A 75 -3.38 -2.82 -11.45
N PHE A 76 -3.67 -1.78 -10.67
CA PHE A 76 -4.20 -1.90 -9.32
C PHE A 76 -5.33 -0.88 -9.10
N ASN A 77 -6.30 -1.27 -8.27
CA ASN A 77 -7.16 -0.32 -7.59
C ASN A 77 -6.40 0.24 -6.40
N ALA A 78 -6.32 1.55 -6.30
CA ALA A 78 -5.70 2.22 -5.17
C ALA A 78 -6.72 3.10 -4.44
N SER A 79 -6.66 3.13 -3.11
CA SER A 79 -7.52 3.96 -2.26
C SER A 79 -6.66 4.74 -1.28
N LEU A 80 -6.86 6.06 -1.23
CA LEU A 80 -6.20 6.93 -0.26
C LEU A 80 -7.13 7.11 0.94
N GLY A 81 -6.63 6.86 2.13
CA GLY A 81 -7.35 7.06 3.37
C GLY A 81 -6.55 7.90 4.37
N VAL A 82 -7.26 8.55 5.29
CA VAL A 82 -6.68 9.34 6.39
C VAL A 82 -7.08 8.72 7.72
N ILE A 83 -6.09 8.28 8.49
CA ILE A 83 -6.27 7.74 9.84
C ILE A 83 -5.38 8.54 10.79
N ASN A 84 -5.98 9.10 11.84
CA ASN A 84 -5.27 9.92 12.82
C ASN A 84 -4.36 10.99 12.18
N SER A 85 -4.92 11.76 11.23
CA SER A 85 -4.25 12.83 10.46
C SER A 85 -3.05 12.37 9.61
N ARG A 86 -2.91 11.07 9.36
CA ARG A 86 -1.88 10.49 8.49
C ARG A 86 -2.49 9.86 7.27
N GLN A 87 -1.85 10.05 6.14
CA GLN A 87 -2.29 9.47 4.86
C GLN A 87 -1.70 8.07 4.68
N PHE A 88 -2.56 7.15 4.23
CA PHE A 88 -2.16 5.80 3.83
C PHE A 88 -2.77 5.48 2.49
N LEU A 89 -2.04 4.75 1.67
CA LEU A 89 -2.47 4.22 0.38
C LEU A 89 -2.68 2.72 0.49
N GLU A 90 -3.88 2.25 0.22
CA GLU A 90 -4.16 0.85 -0.01
C GLU A 90 -4.01 0.53 -1.50
N ILE A 91 -3.38 -0.58 -1.81
CA ILE A 91 -3.21 -1.08 -3.18
C ILE A 91 -3.77 -2.49 -3.24
N LEU A 92 -4.71 -2.71 -4.16
CA LEU A 92 -5.35 -4.00 -4.42
C LEU A 92 -5.19 -4.33 -5.91
N PRO A 93 -4.59 -5.48 -6.28
CA PRO A 93 -4.43 -5.82 -7.68
C PRO A 93 -5.80 -5.92 -8.38
N THR A 94 -5.89 -5.34 -9.58
CA THR A 94 -7.03 -5.62 -10.46
C THR A 94 -6.92 -7.07 -10.89
N ARG A 95 -8.05 -7.79 -10.90
CA ARG A 95 -8.03 -9.17 -11.40
C ARG A 95 -7.73 -9.14 -12.89
N PRO A 96 -6.72 -9.90 -13.37
CA PRO A 96 -6.56 -10.10 -14.79
C PRO A 96 -7.85 -10.68 -15.40
N ASP A 97 -8.23 -10.24 -16.61
CA ASP A 97 -9.44 -10.72 -17.30
C ASP A 97 -9.49 -12.25 -17.44
N ALA A 98 -8.32 -12.89 -17.49
CA ALA A 98 -8.18 -14.34 -17.54
C ALA A 98 -8.60 -15.06 -16.23
N ILE A 99 -8.72 -14.34 -15.11
CA ILE A 99 -9.07 -14.90 -13.80
C ILE A 99 -10.48 -14.48 -13.41
N HIS A 100 -11.48 -15.04 -14.07
CA HIS A 100 -12.88 -14.81 -13.71
C HIS A 100 -13.23 -15.54 -12.39
N VAL A 101 -13.84 -14.82 -11.44
CA VAL A 101 -14.32 -15.39 -10.15
C VAL A 101 -15.25 -16.58 -10.32
N LYS A 102 -15.97 -16.62 -11.46
CA LYS A 102 -16.92 -17.71 -11.79
C LYS A 102 -16.26 -18.96 -12.36
N THR A 103 -14.96 -18.96 -12.62
CA THR A 103 -14.23 -20.15 -13.04
C THR A 103 -13.74 -20.93 -11.82
N PHE A 104 -13.53 -22.23 -11.97
CA PHE A 104 -12.97 -23.06 -10.90
C PHE A 104 -11.65 -22.48 -10.38
N LEU A 105 -10.73 -22.12 -11.27
CA LEU A 105 -9.45 -21.49 -10.92
C LEU A 105 -9.66 -20.12 -10.22
N GLY A 106 -10.53 -19.27 -10.76
CA GLY A 106 -10.78 -17.94 -10.21
C GLY A 106 -11.34 -17.95 -8.79
N GLY A 107 -12.09 -19.00 -8.42
CA GLY A 107 -12.60 -19.19 -7.07
C GLY A 107 -11.51 -19.45 -6.01
N HIS A 108 -10.30 -19.86 -6.45
CA HIS A 108 -9.16 -20.10 -5.55
C HIS A 108 -8.25 -18.90 -5.39
N PHE A 109 -8.48 -17.78 -6.10
CA PHE A 109 -7.68 -16.56 -5.96
C PHE A 109 -8.35 -15.57 -5.00
N VAL A 110 -7.68 -15.28 -3.91
CA VAL A 110 -8.05 -14.21 -2.98
C VAL A 110 -7.11 -13.03 -3.22
N PRO A 111 -7.59 -11.88 -3.75
CA PRO A 111 -6.75 -10.71 -3.90
C PRO A 111 -6.39 -10.15 -2.53
N MET A 112 -5.09 -10.01 -2.28
CA MET A 112 -4.57 -9.40 -1.05
C MET A 112 -4.23 -7.94 -1.29
N ARG A 113 -4.32 -7.15 -0.24
CA ARG A 113 -3.99 -5.73 -0.21
C ARG A 113 -2.61 -5.51 0.37
N SER A 114 -1.93 -4.48 -0.08
CA SER A 114 -0.85 -3.85 0.67
C SER A 114 -1.25 -2.42 1.04
N PHE A 115 -0.71 -1.90 2.14
CA PHE A 115 -0.92 -0.50 2.53
C PHE A 115 0.42 0.15 2.89
N TRP A 116 0.51 1.43 2.58
CA TRP A 116 1.73 2.22 2.61
C TRP A 116 1.44 3.56 3.25
N LYS A 117 2.30 4.04 4.12
CA LYS A 117 2.23 5.42 4.59
C LYS A 117 2.61 6.35 3.44
N VAL A 118 1.82 7.42 3.26
CA VAL A 118 2.01 8.40 2.19
C VAL A 118 2.55 9.69 2.76
N THR A 119 3.58 10.24 2.13
CA THR A 119 4.03 11.61 2.36
C THR A 119 4.15 12.31 1.01
N LEU A 120 3.40 13.40 0.85
CA LEU A 120 3.47 14.28 -0.32
C LEU A 120 4.14 15.59 0.08
N ALA A 121 5.23 15.94 -0.58
CA ALA A 121 5.97 17.18 -0.35
C ALA A 121 6.32 17.83 -1.69
N GLY A 122 5.51 18.78 -2.13
CA GLY A 122 5.65 19.40 -3.45
C GLY A 122 5.50 18.36 -4.56
N ASP A 123 6.56 18.17 -5.35
CA ASP A 123 6.62 17.21 -6.45
C ASP A 123 7.26 15.86 -6.03
N ALA A 124 7.43 15.61 -4.73
CA ALA A 124 7.93 14.35 -4.20
C ALA A 124 6.82 13.54 -3.53
N LEU A 125 6.72 12.25 -3.87
CA LEU A 125 5.86 11.26 -3.25
C LEU A 125 6.74 10.21 -2.58
N THR A 126 6.59 10.05 -1.27
CA THR A 126 7.20 8.97 -0.52
C THR A 126 6.13 7.97 -0.12
N LEU A 127 6.36 6.70 -0.46
CA LEU A 127 5.52 5.58 -0.06
C LEU A 127 6.36 4.67 0.83
N THR A 128 6.00 4.60 2.10
CA THR A 128 6.74 3.83 3.11
C THR A 128 5.93 2.59 3.48
N PRO A 129 6.46 1.38 3.21
CA PRO A 129 5.79 0.14 3.61
C PRO A 129 5.86 -0.03 5.13
N LEU A 130 4.95 -0.85 5.67
CA LEU A 130 5.07 -1.33 7.05
C LEU A 130 6.29 -2.28 7.15
N SER A 131 7.19 -2.03 8.10
CA SER A 131 8.35 -2.88 8.36
C SER A 131 7.93 -4.23 8.93
N TRP A 132 8.31 -5.31 8.23
CA TRP A 132 8.08 -6.68 8.71
C TRP A 132 8.90 -6.98 9.96
N GLU A 133 10.17 -6.59 9.99
CA GLU A 133 11.09 -6.83 11.10
C GLU A 133 10.54 -6.19 12.38
N TRP A 134 10.16 -4.93 12.30
CA TRP A 134 9.57 -4.22 13.43
C TRP A 134 8.26 -4.88 13.89
N LEU A 135 7.37 -5.22 12.98
CA LEU A 135 6.10 -5.86 13.31
C LEU A 135 6.32 -7.22 13.99
N GLU A 136 7.22 -8.03 13.44
CA GLU A 136 7.55 -9.36 14.00
C GLU A 136 8.11 -9.24 15.41
N ASP A 137 9.00 -8.29 15.67
CA ASP A 137 9.58 -8.04 16.98
C ASP A 137 8.52 -7.58 17.99
N MET A 138 7.63 -6.69 17.61
CA MET A 138 6.54 -6.22 18.48
C MET A 138 5.55 -7.35 18.81
N LEU A 139 5.28 -8.21 17.85
CA LEU A 139 4.45 -9.41 18.04
C LEU A 139 5.11 -10.42 18.97
N LYS A 140 6.42 -10.70 18.81
CA LYS A 140 7.21 -11.60 19.68
C LYS A 140 7.27 -11.08 21.12
N GLN A 141 7.35 -9.76 21.31
CA GLN A 141 7.36 -9.12 22.62
C GLN A 141 5.97 -9.02 23.25
N GLY A 142 4.89 -9.42 22.55
CA GLY A 142 3.52 -9.30 23.03
C GLY A 142 3.01 -7.86 23.14
N LYS A 143 3.69 -6.90 22.50
CA LYS A 143 3.31 -5.48 22.50
C LYS A 143 2.19 -5.18 21.51
N ILE A 144 2.05 -6.01 20.51
CA ILE A 144 0.99 -5.92 19.48
C ILE A 144 0.33 -7.29 19.35
N THR A 145 -0.98 -7.26 19.15
CA THR A 145 -1.75 -8.46 18.77
C THR A 145 -2.46 -8.15 17.45
N LEU A 146 -2.03 -8.79 16.37
CA LEU A 146 -2.68 -8.74 15.06
C LEU A 146 -2.87 -10.17 14.54
N ALA A 147 -4.08 -10.49 14.11
CA ALA A 147 -4.38 -11.76 13.48
C ALA A 147 -3.59 -11.88 12.16
N ARG A 148 -2.91 -12.99 11.98
CA ARG A 148 -2.07 -13.26 10.82
C ARG A 148 -1.99 -14.74 10.55
N GLU A 149 -1.65 -15.07 9.32
CA GLU A 149 -1.39 -16.44 8.87
C GLU A 149 -0.07 -16.51 8.12
N LYS A 150 0.46 -17.72 8.01
CA LYS A 150 1.67 -18.01 7.25
C LYS A 150 1.42 -19.18 6.32
N THR A 151 1.72 -18.98 5.05
CA THR A 151 1.64 -20.07 4.05
C THR A 151 2.78 -21.07 4.21
N ALA A 152 2.65 -22.23 3.60
CA ALA A 152 3.65 -23.29 3.68
C ALA A 152 5.02 -22.90 3.10
N ASP A 153 5.03 -21.99 2.11
CA ASP A 153 6.22 -21.41 1.47
C ASP A 153 6.77 -20.18 2.22
N GLY A 154 6.14 -19.82 3.36
CA GLY A 154 6.67 -18.83 4.28
C GLY A 154 6.12 -17.40 4.10
N LEU A 155 5.20 -17.15 3.14
CA LEU A 155 4.54 -15.86 3.01
C LEU A 155 3.68 -15.61 4.25
N CYS A 156 3.91 -14.50 4.94
CA CYS A 156 3.08 -14.05 6.05
C CYS A 156 2.13 -12.95 5.58
N PHE A 157 0.87 -13.00 6.03
CA PHE A 157 -0.13 -12.00 5.72
C PHE A 157 -1.09 -11.77 6.88
N LEU A 158 -1.63 -10.56 6.97
CA LEU A 158 -2.56 -10.17 8.01
C LEU A 158 -3.97 -10.66 7.68
N THR A 159 -4.61 -11.29 8.66
CA THR A 159 -6.03 -11.68 8.64
C THR A 159 -6.86 -10.85 9.62
N ALA A 160 -6.20 -9.87 10.25
CA ALA A 160 -6.83 -8.93 11.17
C ALA A 160 -7.98 -8.17 10.47
N THR A 161 -9.05 -7.92 11.20
CA THR A 161 -10.21 -7.18 10.72
C THR A 161 -9.87 -5.74 10.36
N THR A 162 -10.74 -5.07 9.59
CA THR A 162 -10.62 -3.63 9.31
C THR A 162 -10.45 -2.81 10.58
N GLU A 163 -11.18 -3.16 11.63
CA GLU A 163 -11.15 -2.44 12.89
C GLU A 163 -9.81 -2.59 13.62
N GLU A 164 -9.27 -3.80 13.67
CA GLU A 164 -7.96 -4.09 14.28
C GLU A 164 -6.83 -3.40 13.49
N LEU A 165 -6.87 -3.47 12.14
CA LEU A 165 -5.91 -2.77 11.29
C LEU A 165 -5.97 -1.26 11.46
N ARG A 166 -7.19 -0.71 11.53
CA ARG A 166 -7.41 0.71 11.76
C ARG A 166 -6.87 1.16 13.12
N GLN A 167 -7.16 0.41 14.18
CA GLN A 167 -6.63 0.69 15.52
C GLN A 167 -5.10 0.63 15.54
N PHE A 168 -4.52 -0.36 14.88
CA PHE A 168 -3.07 -0.47 14.69
C PHE A 168 -2.48 0.79 14.03
N LEU A 169 -3.09 1.30 12.94
CA LEU A 169 -2.63 2.51 12.27
C LEU A 169 -2.86 3.79 13.10
N VAL A 170 -3.90 3.85 13.93
CA VAL A 170 -4.08 4.94 14.89
C VAL A 170 -2.92 5.00 15.87
N GLU A 171 -2.51 3.85 16.41
CA GLU A 171 -1.49 3.73 17.44
C GLU A 171 -0.08 3.85 16.86
N PHE A 172 0.24 3.08 15.84
CA PHE A 172 1.60 2.92 15.31
C PHE A 172 1.85 3.59 13.95
N GLY A 173 0.85 4.19 13.32
CA GLY A 173 1.02 4.85 12.01
C GLY A 173 1.99 6.04 12.02
N GLY A 174 2.33 6.56 13.21
CA GLY A 174 3.35 7.60 13.41
C GLY A 174 4.71 7.08 13.83
N ASP A 175 4.83 5.79 14.13
CA ASP A 175 6.07 5.18 14.60
C ASP A 175 7.06 5.01 13.44
N ASN A 176 8.28 5.55 13.60
CA ASN A 176 9.32 5.47 12.58
C ASN A 176 9.94 4.07 12.46
N GLY A 177 9.80 3.22 13.46
CA GLY A 177 10.17 1.82 13.36
C GLY A 177 9.15 1.04 12.52
N ALA A 178 7.84 1.32 12.70
CA ALA A 178 6.78 0.71 11.92
C ALA A 178 6.81 1.16 10.45
N PHE A 179 7.03 2.45 10.22
CA PHE A 179 7.12 3.05 8.88
C PHE A 179 8.43 3.83 8.76
N PRO A 180 9.56 3.15 8.52
CA PRO A 180 10.88 3.76 8.52
C PRO A 180 11.03 4.75 7.36
N VAL A 181 11.49 5.97 7.67
CA VAL A 181 11.86 6.97 6.67
C VAL A 181 13.38 6.96 6.55
N GLU A 182 13.93 6.70 5.36
CA GLU A 182 15.38 6.80 5.16
C GLU A 182 15.86 8.24 5.34
N GLY A 183 16.97 8.39 6.06
CA GLY A 183 17.64 9.68 6.23
C GLY A 183 17.18 10.49 7.42
N ALA A 184 16.41 9.93 8.35
CA ALA A 184 16.14 10.54 9.65
C ALA A 184 17.19 10.03 10.68
N GLU A 185 18.46 10.43 10.52
CA GLU A 185 19.48 10.44 11.57
C GLU A 185 19.66 11.86 12.10
#